data_9e02712eba5cb801cc092ea3775a47f4
#
_entry.id   9e02712eba5cb801cc092ea3775a47f4
#
_cell.length_a   1.000
_cell.length_b   1.000
_cell.length_c   1.000
_cell.angle_alpha   90.00
_cell.angle_beta   90.00
_cell.angle_gamma   90.00
#
_symmetry.space_group_name_H-M   'P 1'
#
loop_
_entity.id
_entity.type
_entity.pdbx_description
1 polymer ?
#
loop_
_entity_poly.entity_id
_entity_poly.type
_entity_poly.pdbx_seq_one_letter_code
_entity_poly.pdbx_strand_id
1 'polypeptide(L)'
;MSKEKYDVIVVGGGHAGVEAALISSFLGVSVALITMDKNAIARMSCNPAIGGLAKGQIVREIDVLGGLMAETADVSGLQFKTLNKSKGRAVWSPRAQIDKRVYERNVLKKIENSRISIIQSEA
;
A
#
# COMPACT_ATOMS: atom_id res chain seq x y z
N MET A 1 8.90 33.00 -3.43
CA MET A 1 8.48 31.59 -3.37
C MET A 1 7.73 31.32 -2.09
N SER A 2 6.51 30.86 -2.20
CA SER A 2 5.76 30.40 -1.03
C SER A 2 6.37 29.06 -0.56
N LYS A 3 6.74 28.97 0.71
CA LYS A 3 7.12 27.70 1.31
C LYS A 3 5.85 26.93 1.68
N GLU A 4 5.60 25.84 1.00
CA GLU A 4 4.54 24.92 1.41
C GLU A 4 4.96 24.22 2.69
N LYS A 5 4.04 24.10 3.62
CA LYS A 5 4.26 23.41 4.89
C LYS A 5 3.35 22.19 4.97
N TYR A 6 3.91 21.09 5.41
CA TYR A 6 3.18 19.85 5.65
C TYR A 6 3.45 19.36 7.07
N ASP A 7 2.46 18.74 7.67
CA ASP A 7 2.63 18.13 8.99
C ASP A 7 3.46 16.84 8.90
N VAL A 8 3.29 16.08 7.80
CA VAL A 8 4.00 14.84 7.53
C VAL A 8 4.50 14.84 6.10
N ILE A 9 5.75 14.47 5.93
CA ILE A 9 6.35 14.23 4.62
C ILE A 9 6.75 12.75 4.55
N VAL A 10 6.20 12.05 3.58
CA VAL A 10 6.52 10.64 3.30
C VAL A 10 7.41 10.58 2.06
N VAL A 11 8.55 9.95 2.17
CA VAL A 11 9.50 9.77 1.06
C VAL A 11 9.44 8.35 0.56
N GLY A 12 9.02 8.18 -0.67
CA GLY A 12 8.88 6.90 -1.33
C GLY A 12 7.42 6.47 -1.52
N GLY A 13 7.05 6.19 -2.77
CA GLY A 13 5.70 5.80 -3.16
C GLY A 13 5.46 4.29 -3.22
N GLY A 14 6.26 3.49 -2.51
CA GLY A 14 6.03 2.06 -2.36
C GLY A 14 4.88 1.76 -1.40
N HIS A 15 4.64 0.48 -1.13
CA HIS A 15 3.52 0.07 -0.27
C HIS A 15 3.59 0.70 1.13
N ALA A 16 4.74 0.72 1.75
CA ALA A 16 4.92 1.32 3.08
C ALA A 16 4.64 2.83 3.09
N GLY A 17 5.14 3.55 2.09
CA GLY A 17 4.92 4.99 1.96
C GLY A 17 3.45 5.33 1.71
N VAL A 18 2.78 4.56 0.88
CA VAL A 18 1.34 4.72 0.61
C VAL A 18 0.53 4.50 1.88
N GLU A 19 0.80 3.44 2.65
CA GLU A 19 0.10 3.18 3.91
C GLU A 19 0.34 4.31 4.92
N ALA A 20 1.57 4.78 5.06
CA ALA A 20 1.90 5.89 5.95
C ALA A 20 1.20 7.19 5.56
N ALA A 21 1.18 7.51 4.27
CA ALA A 21 0.53 8.72 3.75
C ALA A 21 -0.99 8.67 3.95
N LEU A 22 -1.63 7.55 3.64
CA LEU A 22 -3.08 7.41 3.76
C LEU A 22 -3.56 7.45 5.20
N ILE A 23 -2.90 6.74 6.12
CA ILE A 23 -3.30 6.78 7.52
C ILE A 23 -3.08 8.17 8.13
N SER A 24 -2.01 8.85 7.77
CA SER A 24 -1.76 10.23 8.22
C SER A 24 -2.84 11.19 7.71
N SER A 25 -3.19 11.08 6.43
CA SER A 25 -4.28 11.86 5.85
C SER A 25 -5.63 11.57 6.51
N PHE A 26 -5.90 10.32 6.80
CA PHE A 26 -7.12 9.90 7.51
C PHE A 26 -7.21 10.51 8.91
N LEU A 27 -6.09 10.67 9.60
CA LEU A 27 -6.01 11.32 10.91
C LEU A 27 -6.15 12.85 10.84
N GLY A 28 -6.28 13.42 9.65
CA GLY A 28 -6.58 14.84 9.46
C GLY A 28 -5.36 15.77 9.36
N VAL A 29 -4.15 15.22 9.28
CA VAL A 29 -2.93 16.02 9.09
C VAL A 29 -2.63 16.23 7.60
N SER A 30 -1.91 17.31 7.29
CA SER A 30 -1.47 17.58 5.92
C SER A 30 -0.27 16.70 5.56
N VAL A 31 -0.31 16.05 4.41
CA VAL A 31 0.68 15.07 3.99
C VAL A 31 1.22 15.39 2.60
N ALA A 32 2.54 15.35 2.47
CA ALA A 32 3.20 15.30 1.17
C ALA A 32 3.82 13.91 0.96
N LEU A 33 3.55 13.31 -0.18
CA LEU A 33 4.18 12.07 -0.63
C LEU A 33 5.18 12.39 -1.75
N ILE A 34 6.45 12.23 -1.45
CA ILE A 34 7.52 12.46 -2.42
C ILE A 34 7.88 11.15 -3.10
N THR A 35 7.85 11.13 -4.41
CA THR A 35 8.22 9.96 -5.21
C THR A 35 9.05 10.37 -6.43
N MET A 36 9.95 9.51 -6.86
CA MET A 36 10.72 9.73 -8.09
C MET A 36 9.84 9.59 -9.34
N ASP A 37 8.81 8.76 -9.28
CA ASP A 37 7.89 8.52 -10.40
C ASP A 37 6.46 8.34 -9.88
N LYS A 38 5.59 9.29 -10.22
CA LYS A 38 4.16 9.23 -9.88
C LYS A 38 3.46 7.99 -10.43
N ASN A 39 3.92 7.48 -11.56
CA ASN A 39 3.33 6.29 -12.20
C ASN A 39 3.76 4.98 -11.54
N ALA A 40 4.73 5.04 -10.63
CA ALA A 40 5.25 3.88 -9.91
C ALA A 40 4.68 3.76 -8.48
N ILE A 41 3.76 4.60 -8.09
CA ILE A 41 3.13 4.54 -6.77
C ILE A 41 2.40 3.21 -6.59
N ALA A 42 2.64 2.54 -5.46
CA ALA A 42 2.10 1.22 -5.12
C ALA A 42 2.42 0.12 -6.13
N ARG A 43 3.46 0.31 -6.93
CA ARG A 43 3.85 -0.69 -7.95
C ARG A 43 4.21 -2.02 -7.28
N MET A 44 3.61 -3.08 -7.77
CA MET A 44 4.01 -4.44 -7.44
C MET A 44 5.30 -4.79 -8.19
N SER A 45 6.34 -5.20 -7.44
CA SER A 45 7.67 -5.44 -8.03
C SER A 45 7.74 -6.73 -8.87
N CYS A 46 8.20 -7.81 -8.30
CA CYS A 46 8.48 -9.02 -9.06
C CYS A 46 7.27 -9.94 -9.20
N ASN A 47 6.54 -10.16 -8.14
CA ASN A 47 5.39 -11.05 -8.09
C ASN A 47 4.11 -10.25 -7.88
N PRO A 48 3.10 -10.41 -8.75
CA PRO A 48 1.81 -9.76 -8.57
C PRO A 48 0.98 -10.45 -7.49
N ALA A 49 1.50 -10.46 -6.26
CA ALA A 49 0.88 -11.14 -5.15
C ALA A 49 1.05 -10.39 -3.84
N ILE A 50 0.03 -10.41 -3.02
CA ILE A 50 0.01 -9.90 -1.65
C ILE A 50 -0.04 -11.07 -0.69
N GLY A 51 0.85 -11.04 0.29
CA GLY A 51 0.96 -12.13 1.27
C GLY A 51 2.10 -13.08 0.94
N GLY A 52 2.11 -14.22 1.60
CA GLY A 52 3.17 -15.20 1.55
C GLY A 52 3.77 -15.43 2.92
N LEU A 53 4.95 -16.03 3.01
CA LEU A 53 5.59 -16.36 4.27
C LEU A 53 5.73 -15.15 5.19
N ALA A 54 6.06 -14.49 5.82
CA ALA A 54 6.05 -13.33 6.68
C ALA A 54 5.12 -12.19 6.22
N LYS A 55 4.99 -11.96 4.91
CA LYS A 55 4.18 -10.83 4.37
C LYS A 55 2.70 -10.92 4.75
N GLY A 56 2.13 -12.12 4.76
CA GLY A 56 0.72 -12.31 5.07
C GLY A 56 0.37 -11.85 6.48
N GLN A 57 1.22 -12.12 7.45
CA GLN A 57 1.05 -11.68 8.83
C GLN A 57 1.15 -10.15 8.94
N ILE A 58 2.13 -9.55 8.30
CA ILE A 58 2.30 -8.09 8.29
C ILE A 58 1.10 -7.40 7.64
N VAL A 59 0.58 -7.91 6.53
CA VAL A 59 -0.60 -7.36 5.85
C VAL A 59 -1.83 -7.44 6.74
N ARG A 60 -2.03 -8.52 7.49
CA ARG A 60 -3.12 -8.63 8.47
C ARG A 60 -3.02 -7.61 9.59
N GLU A 61 -1.82 -7.36 10.11
CA GLU A 61 -1.60 -6.36 11.14
C GLU A 61 -1.94 -4.95 10.63
N ILE A 62 -1.52 -4.62 9.41
CA ILE A 62 -1.84 -3.36 8.75
C ILE A 62 -3.36 -3.22 8.55
N ASP A 63 -4.03 -4.26 8.12
CA ASP A 63 -5.49 -4.27 7.91
C ASP A 63 -6.26 -3.99 9.19
N VAL A 64 -5.88 -4.62 10.30
CA VAL A 64 -6.47 -4.38 11.63
C VAL A 64 -6.29 -2.92 12.07
N LEU A 65 -5.18 -2.30 11.70
CA LEU A 65 -4.90 -0.88 11.99
C LEU A 65 -5.57 0.10 11.02
N GLY A 66 -6.39 -0.38 10.08
CA GLY A 66 -7.08 0.45 9.10
C GLY A 66 -6.30 0.67 7.82
N GLY A 67 -5.32 -0.16 7.51
CA GLY A 67 -4.51 -0.08 6.29
C GLY A 67 -5.28 -0.50 5.05
N LEU A 68 -4.73 -0.14 3.92
CA LEU A 68 -5.34 -0.23 2.60
C LEU A 68 -5.01 -1.53 1.86
N MET A 69 -3.83 -2.11 2.11
CA MET A 69 -3.26 -3.14 1.25
C MET A 69 -4.14 -4.38 1.12
N ALA A 70 -4.66 -4.90 2.22
CA ALA A 70 -5.52 -6.08 2.20
C ALA A 70 -6.85 -5.81 1.48
N GLU A 71 -7.50 -4.69 1.76
CA GLU A 71 -8.75 -4.29 1.11
C GLU A 71 -8.57 -4.14 -0.41
N THR A 72 -7.51 -3.46 -0.83
CA THR A 72 -7.22 -3.27 -2.26
C THR A 72 -6.85 -4.58 -2.93
N ALA A 73 -6.14 -5.47 -2.23
CA ALA A 73 -5.83 -6.80 -2.72
C ALA A 73 -7.10 -7.65 -2.93
N ASP A 74 -8.05 -7.58 -2.02
CA ASP A 74 -9.33 -8.28 -2.16
C ASP A 74 -10.11 -7.83 -3.40
N VAL A 75 -10.16 -6.54 -3.66
CA VAL A 75 -10.83 -5.98 -4.85
C VAL A 75 -10.10 -6.36 -6.14
N SER A 76 -8.78 -6.47 -6.11
CA SER A 76 -7.93 -6.72 -7.27
C SER A 76 -7.52 -8.18 -7.42
N GLY A 77 -7.94 -9.06 -6.50
CA GLY A 77 -7.49 -10.44 -6.43
C GLY A 77 -7.94 -11.29 -7.61
N LEU A 78 -7.00 -12.01 -8.20
CA LEU A 78 -7.25 -13.02 -9.25
C LEU A 78 -7.30 -14.43 -8.67
N GLN A 79 -6.52 -14.69 -7.63
CA GLN A 79 -6.44 -15.99 -6.98
C GLN A 79 -6.02 -15.83 -5.52
N PHE A 80 -6.68 -16.56 -4.64
CA PHE A 80 -6.37 -16.60 -3.21
C PHE A 80 -5.83 -17.96 -2.82
N LYS A 81 -4.81 -17.98 -1.96
CA LYS A 81 -4.12 -19.20 -1.54
C LYS A 81 -3.62 -19.05 -0.12
N THR A 82 -3.70 -20.15 0.64
CA THR A 82 -3.04 -20.27 1.94
C THR A 82 -1.76 -21.08 1.79
N LEU A 83 -0.62 -20.49 2.17
CA LEU A 83 0.68 -21.15 2.15
C LEU A 83 0.90 -21.95 3.43
N ASN A 84 1.80 -22.95 3.35
CA ASN A 84 2.18 -23.80 4.47
C ASN A 84 1.01 -24.57 5.12
N LYS A 85 -0.04 -24.84 4.38
CA LYS A 85 -1.22 -25.52 4.91
C LYS A 85 -0.92 -26.91 5.48
N SER A 86 0.08 -27.60 4.93
CA SER A 86 0.56 -28.90 5.40
C SER A 86 1.45 -28.84 6.65
N LYS A 87 1.88 -27.66 7.07
CA LYS A 87 2.85 -27.46 8.17
C LYS A 87 2.22 -27.02 9.50
N GLY A 88 0.90 -27.11 9.61
CA GLY A 88 0.17 -26.69 10.81
C GLY A 88 -0.35 -25.25 10.75
N ARG A 89 -1.39 -24.96 11.54
CA ARG A 89 -2.11 -23.69 11.49
C ARG A 89 -1.26 -22.47 11.88
N ALA A 90 -0.28 -22.65 12.75
CA ALA A 90 0.56 -21.55 13.25
C ALA A 90 1.40 -20.88 12.13
N VAL A 91 1.70 -21.62 11.05
CA VAL A 91 2.48 -21.13 9.91
C VAL A 91 1.66 -20.94 8.64
N TRP A 92 0.34 -21.02 8.72
CA TRP A 92 -0.52 -20.71 7.58
C TRP A 92 -0.40 -19.23 7.23
N SER A 93 -0.15 -18.96 5.97
CA SER A 93 0.11 -17.62 5.48
C SER A 93 -0.77 -17.33 4.26
N PRO A 94 -1.68 -16.36 4.32
CA PRO A 94 -2.50 -16.04 3.17
C PRO A 94 -1.66 -15.39 2.06
N ARG A 95 -2.02 -15.69 0.83
CA ARG A 95 -1.45 -15.07 -0.36
C ARG A 95 -2.54 -14.84 -1.40
N ALA A 96 -2.61 -13.63 -1.94
CA ALA A 96 -3.49 -13.28 -3.04
C ALA A 96 -2.68 -12.98 -4.30
N GLN A 97 -3.06 -13.60 -5.40
CA GLN A 97 -2.56 -13.23 -6.73
C GLN A 97 -3.34 -12.02 -7.22
N ILE A 98 -2.65 -10.97 -7.64
CA ILE A 98 -3.21 -9.65 -7.85
C ILE A 98 -3.11 -9.23 -9.32
N ASP A 99 -4.17 -8.59 -9.83
CA ASP A 99 -4.06 -7.80 -11.05
C ASP A 99 -3.34 -6.49 -10.73
N LYS A 100 -2.10 -6.38 -11.18
CA LYS A 100 -1.24 -5.23 -10.90
C LYS A 100 -1.87 -3.90 -11.28
N ARG A 101 -2.49 -3.85 -12.45
CA ARG A 101 -3.06 -2.61 -12.99
C ARG A 101 -4.28 -2.16 -12.18
N VAL A 102 -5.13 -3.11 -11.81
CA VAL A 102 -6.30 -2.84 -10.98
C VAL A 102 -5.88 -2.40 -9.59
N TYR A 103 -4.91 -3.08 -9.00
CA TYR A 103 -4.37 -2.73 -7.69
C TYR A 103 -3.80 -1.30 -7.67
N GLU A 104 -2.89 -1.00 -8.57
CA GLU A 104 -2.25 0.31 -8.67
C GLU A 104 -3.28 1.43 -8.92
N ARG A 105 -4.25 1.17 -9.79
CA ARG A 105 -5.32 2.12 -10.08
C ARG A 105 -6.20 2.41 -8.85
N ASN A 106 -6.57 1.39 -8.11
CA ASN A 106 -7.38 1.55 -6.91
C ASN A 106 -6.65 2.32 -5.82
N VAL A 107 -5.35 2.08 -5.65
CA VAL A 107 -4.51 2.83 -4.73
C VAL A 107 -4.41 4.30 -5.14
N LEU A 108 -4.14 4.58 -6.40
CA LEU A 108 -4.08 5.95 -6.93
C LEU A 108 -5.40 6.69 -6.74
N LYS A 109 -6.52 6.03 -6.97
CA LYS A 109 -7.84 6.60 -6.71
C LYS A 109 -8.03 7.04 -5.25
N LYS A 110 -7.61 6.21 -4.30
CA LYS A 110 -7.69 6.54 -2.88
C LYS A 110 -6.79 7.71 -2.51
N ILE A 111 -5.59 7.78 -3.08
CA ILE A 111 -4.68 8.90 -2.88
C ILE A 111 -5.27 10.20 -3.46
N GLU A 112 -5.81 10.16 -4.67
CA GLU A 112 -6.44 11.31 -5.32
C GLU A 112 -7.66 11.84 -4.55
N ASN A 113 -8.43 10.96 -3.93
CA ASN A 113 -9.58 11.31 -3.10
C ASN A 113 -9.20 11.77 -1.69
N SER A 114 -7.93 11.68 -1.32
CA SER A 114 -7.39 12.14 -0.04
C SER A 114 -6.79 13.54 -0.19
N ARG A 115 -6.33 14.11 0.93
CA ARG A 115 -5.64 15.40 0.97
C ARG A 115 -4.12 15.26 0.87
N ILE A 116 -3.64 14.22 0.21
CA ILE A 116 -2.22 13.98 0.01
C ILE A 116 -1.74 14.76 -1.20
N SER A 117 -0.69 15.56 -1.03
CA SER A 117 0.01 16.21 -2.13
C SER A 117 1.12 15.30 -2.65
N ILE A 118 1.02 14.91 -3.90
CA ILE A 118 2.06 14.08 -4.55
C ILE A 118 3.09 15.01 -5.18
N ILE A 119 4.35 14.85 -4.78
CA ILE A 119 5.47 15.62 -5.30
C ILE A 119 6.43 14.66 -6.01
N GLN A 120 6.62 14.85 -7.31
CA GLN A 120 7.60 14.07 -8.06
C GLN A 120 8.95 14.75 -8.00
N SER A 121 9.88 14.17 -7.25
CA SER A 121 11.23 14.68 -7.07
C SER A 121 12.14 13.59 -6.52
N GLU A 122 13.44 13.83 -6.62
CA GLU A 122 14.45 13.06 -5.89
C GLU A 122 14.62 13.69 -4.51
N ALA A 123 14.67 12.84 -3.53
CA ALA A 123 14.91 13.27 -2.15
C ALA A 123 16.40 13.22 -1.80
#